data_82396a3cd6bb3bd84544929aeba33d89
#
_entry.id   82396a3cd6bb3bd84544929aeba33d89
#
_cell.length_a   1.000
_cell.length_b   1.000
_cell.length_c   1.000
_cell.angle_alpha   90.00
_cell.angle_beta   90.00
_cell.angle_gamma   90.00
#
_symmetry.space_group_name_H-M   'P 1'
#
loop_
_entity.id
_entity.type
_entity.pdbx_description
1 polymer ?
#
loop_
_entity_poly.entity_id
_entity_poly.type
_entity_poly.pdbx_seq_one_letter_code
_entity_poly.pdbx_strand_id
1 'polypeptide(L)'
;MRKAARASAPQGKVPAAVFAVDRRRRILQRVAEEQTIKIGELARELDVSEMTIRRDISRLEQDGFLRHTHGGATAHITKAIELTFNARALEHAAEKRLIGMRAAEELAGPSVLFVGVGTTTEQFSLFLHPAPGLQVITGSLPVASLLGSRPVQVIALGGAVREEELSCVGPIATATIARYRADVAVLGAAGVSAQCGITEFDDDVAEVNRAAISHSSRLVVLADASKIGVDAHAVVAPAGAISMLVTSAGAPQAELDRLRAAGVGIVIATAGRQRHPRRAAPATPAAPAASAQWQAEGSDGASRPPGGPRRSGRENGESGQ
;
A
#
# COMPACT_ATOMS: atom_id res chain seq x y z
N MET A 1 -6.50 -57.43 -36.79
CA MET A 1 -7.11 -56.61 -35.71
C MET A 1 -6.03 -56.26 -34.70
N ARG A 2 -5.44 -55.07 -34.77
CA ARG A 2 -4.42 -54.56 -33.83
C ARG A 2 -5.08 -53.57 -32.90
N LYS A 3 -5.10 -53.90 -31.59
CA LYS A 3 -5.63 -53.09 -30.49
C LYS A 3 -4.62 -52.01 -30.16
N ALA A 4 -4.97 -50.73 -30.41
CA ALA A 4 -4.16 -49.60 -30.04
C ALA A 4 -4.27 -49.37 -28.54
N ALA A 5 -3.13 -49.45 -27.85
CA ALA A 5 -3.00 -49.06 -26.44
C ALA A 5 -2.93 -47.54 -26.36
N ARG A 6 -3.91 -46.94 -25.67
CA ARG A 6 -3.84 -45.52 -25.27
C ARG A 6 -2.82 -45.37 -24.13
N ALA A 7 -1.73 -44.65 -24.42
CA ALA A 7 -0.79 -44.22 -23.44
C ALA A 7 -1.43 -43.07 -22.66
N SER A 8 -1.64 -43.24 -21.33
CA SER A 8 -2.00 -42.19 -20.41
C SER A 8 -0.78 -41.30 -20.17
N ALA A 9 -0.93 -40.00 -20.38
CA ALA A 9 0.07 -38.98 -20.07
C ALA A 9 0.35 -38.95 -18.53
N PRO A 10 1.60 -38.75 -18.11
CA PRO A 10 1.95 -38.67 -16.70
C PRO A 10 1.34 -37.41 -16.09
N GLN A 11 0.49 -37.58 -15.09
CA GLN A 11 0.04 -36.48 -14.21
C GLN A 11 1.26 -35.98 -13.46
N GLY A 12 1.72 -34.75 -13.80
CA GLY A 12 2.82 -34.08 -13.12
C GLY A 12 2.48 -33.90 -11.64
N LYS A 13 3.27 -34.51 -10.77
CA LYS A 13 3.20 -34.26 -9.31
C LYS A 13 3.50 -32.79 -9.05
N VAL A 14 2.51 -32.04 -8.54
CA VAL A 14 2.70 -30.68 -8.04
C VAL A 14 3.72 -30.72 -6.88
N PRO A 15 4.71 -29.82 -6.83
CA PRO A 15 5.74 -29.84 -5.78
C PRO A 15 5.15 -29.74 -4.38
N ALA A 16 5.67 -30.51 -3.42
CA ALA A 16 5.19 -30.56 -2.02
C ALA A 16 5.17 -29.17 -1.34
N ALA A 17 6.01 -28.23 -1.80
CA ALA A 17 6.02 -26.85 -1.32
C ALA A 17 4.74 -26.08 -1.65
N VAL A 18 4.12 -26.30 -2.81
CA VAL A 18 2.86 -25.67 -3.23
C VAL A 18 1.72 -26.16 -2.34
N PHE A 19 1.67 -27.44 -2.02
CA PHE A 19 0.69 -28.02 -1.10
C PHE A 19 0.82 -27.45 0.32
N ALA A 20 2.03 -27.15 0.80
CA ALA A 20 2.25 -26.59 2.13
C ALA A 20 1.76 -25.13 2.23
N VAL A 21 1.91 -24.33 1.16
CA VAL A 21 1.42 -22.95 1.09
C VAL A 21 -0.10 -22.92 1.09
N ASP A 22 -0.73 -23.73 0.23
CA ASP A 22 -2.20 -23.82 0.18
C ASP A 22 -2.80 -24.35 1.47
N ARG A 23 -2.15 -25.30 2.12
CA ARG A 23 -2.59 -25.85 3.39
C ARG A 23 -2.54 -24.80 4.51
N ARG A 24 -1.43 -24.05 4.64
CA ARG A 24 -1.31 -22.97 5.62
C ARG A 24 -2.34 -21.87 5.38
N ARG A 25 -2.66 -21.55 4.12
CA ARG A 25 -3.74 -20.64 3.77
C ARG A 25 -5.10 -21.10 4.30
N ARG A 26 -5.45 -22.39 4.13
CA ARG A 26 -6.71 -22.94 4.66
C ARG A 26 -6.75 -22.93 6.19
N ILE A 27 -5.63 -23.20 6.85
CA ILE A 27 -5.51 -23.09 8.32
C ILE A 27 -5.85 -21.65 8.77
N LEU A 28 -5.25 -20.64 8.15
CA LEU A 28 -5.52 -19.23 8.49
C LEU A 28 -6.98 -18.84 8.23
N GLN A 29 -7.55 -19.28 7.11
CA GLN A 29 -8.96 -19.03 6.81
C GLN A 29 -9.89 -19.60 7.88
N ARG A 30 -9.66 -20.86 8.30
CA ARG A 30 -10.45 -21.51 9.36
C ARG A 30 -10.29 -20.81 10.72
N VAL A 31 -9.07 -20.37 11.06
CA VAL A 31 -8.83 -19.59 12.29
C VAL A 31 -9.56 -18.25 12.27
N ALA A 32 -9.62 -17.58 11.12
CA ALA A 32 -10.34 -16.33 10.97
C ALA A 32 -11.86 -16.52 11.13
N GLU A 33 -12.42 -17.63 10.61
CA GLU A 33 -13.85 -17.93 10.68
C GLU A 33 -14.28 -18.41 12.08
N GLU A 34 -13.49 -19.26 12.74
CA GLU A 34 -13.89 -19.96 13.97
C GLU A 34 -13.20 -19.46 15.25
N GLN A 35 -12.26 -18.51 15.11
CA GLN A 35 -11.47 -17.96 16.22
C GLN A 35 -10.59 -18.98 16.96
N THR A 36 -10.97 -20.26 16.98
CA THR A 36 -10.23 -21.36 17.60
C THR A 36 -10.44 -22.63 16.81
N ILE A 37 -9.36 -23.30 16.45
CA ILE A 37 -9.37 -24.53 15.67
C ILE A 37 -8.65 -25.67 16.40
N LYS A 38 -9.09 -26.91 16.17
CA LYS A 38 -8.44 -28.10 16.72
C LYS A 38 -7.57 -28.80 15.68
N ILE A 39 -6.36 -29.20 16.09
CA ILE A 39 -5.39 -29.84 15.21
C ILE A 39 -5.97 -31.10 14.56
N GLY A 40 -6.68 -31.95 15.32
CA GLY A 40 -7.27 -33.18 14.80
C GLY A 40 -8.39 -32.97 13.78
N GLU A 41 -9.14 -31.87 13.88
CA GLU A 41 -10.18 -31.49 12.89
C GLU A 41 -9.55 -31.05 11.58
N LEU A 42 -8.54 -30.16 11.65
CA LEU A 42 -7.78 -29.73 10.48
C LEU A 42 -7.03 -30.87 9.79
N ALA A 43 -6.45 -31.78 10.56
CA ALA A 43 -5.73 -32.93 10.00
C ALA A 43 -6.66 -33.81 9.14
N ARG A 44 -7.89 -34.04 9.62
CA ARG A 44 -8.90 -34.80 8.87
C ARG A 44 -9.43 -34.03 7.66
N GLU A 45 -9.72 -32.73 7.82
CA GLU A 45 -10.23 -31.89 6.74
C GLU A 45 -9.23 -31.75 5.58
N LEU A 46 -7.93 -31.60 5.91
CA LEU A 46 -6.87 -31.35 4.94
C LEU A 46 -6.14 -32.62 4.47
N ASP A 47 -6.60 -33.79 4.94
CA ASP A 47 -6.06 -35.11 4.64
C ASP A 47 -4.54 -35.20 4.85
N VAL A 48 -4.08 -34.76 6.03
CA VAL A 48 -2.68 -34.81 6.45
C VAL A 48 -2.54 -35.27 7.90
N SER A 49 -1.33 -35.65 8.30
CA SER A 49 -1.08 -36.03 9.70
C SER A 49 -1.18 -34.82 10.65
N GLU A 50 -1.58 -35.04 11.91
CA GLU A 50 -1.56 -34.01 12.94
C GLU A 50 -0.17 -33.40 13.13
N MET A 51 0.90 -34.17 12.93
CA MET A 51 2.28 -33.69 12.98
C MET A 51 2.55 -32.65 11.90
N THR A 52 1.96 -32.84 10.71
CA THR A 52 2.06 -31.86 9.61
C THR A 52 1.33 -30.58 9.98
N ILE A 53 0.12 -30.68 10.54
CA ILE A 53 -0.63 -29.50 11.01
C ILE A 53 0.12 -28.78 12.14
N ARG A 54 0.68 -29.52 13.13
CA ARG A 54 1.48 -28.92 14.21
C ARG A 54 2.67 -28.14 13.67
N ARG A 55 3.37 -28.67 12.67
CA ARG A 55 4.51 -27.97 12.02
C ARG A 55 4.05 -26.71 11.28
N ASP A 56 2.93 -26.78 10.57
CA ASP A 56 2.35 -25.63 9.88
C ASP A 56 1.87 -24.56 10.88
N ILE A 57 1.19 -24.94 11.96
CA ILE A 57 0.76 -24.06 13.05
C ILE A 57 1.99 -23.41 13.72
N SER A 58 3.03 -24.18 14.05
CA SER A 58 4.26 -23.61 14.64
C SER A 58 4.94 -22.62 13.71
N ARG A 59 4.91 -22.86 12.41
CA ARG A 59 5.42 -21.90 11.43
C ARG A 59 4.57 -20.64 11.39
N LEU A 60 3.24 -20.77 11.34
CA LEU A 60 2.31 -19.65 11.37
C LEU A 60 2.37 -18.86 12.68
N GLU A 61 2.71 -19.50 13.80
CA GLU A 61 2.94 -18.85 15.08
C GLU A 61 4.27 -18.06 15.09
N GLN A 62 5.34 -18.63 14.54
CA GLN A 62 6.61 -17.93 14.34
C GLN A 62 6.47 -16.72 13.41
N ASP A 63 5.60 -16.85 12.41
CA ASP A 63 5.25 -15.78 11.47
C ASP A 63 4.20 -14.81 12.07
N GLY A 64 3.76 -14.98 13.34
CA GLY A 64 2.86 -14.10 14.09
C GLY A 64 1.37 -14.22 13.76
N PHE A 65 0.96 -15.20 12.96
CA PHE A 65 -0.42 -15.32 12.48
C PHE A 65 -1.40 -15.89 13.48
N LEU A 66 -0.95 -16.71 14.40
CA LEU A 66 -1.81 -17.39 15.37
C LEU A 66 -1.03 -17.74 16.64
N ARG A 67 -1.75 -18.15 17.66
CA ARG A 67 -1.21 -18.63 18.93
C ARG A 67 -1.51 -20.10 19.11
N HIS A 68 -0.50 -20.88 19.45
CA HIS A 68 -0.68 -22.29 19.80
C HIS A 68 -1.42 -22.42 21.15
N THR A 69 -2.42 -23.29 21.20
CA THR A 69 -3.13 -23.64 22.44
C THR A 69 -3.03 -25.14 22.68
N HIS A 70 -3.39 -25.62 23.90
CA HIS A 70 -3.41 -27.05 24.18
C HIS A 70 -4.40 -27.76 23.23
N GLY A 71 -3.85 -28.43 22.20
CA GLY A 71 -4.63 -29.19 21.21
C GLY A 71 -5.13 -28.44 19.99
N GLY A 72 -4.77 -27.15 19.82
CA GLY A 72 -5.24 -26.35 18.69
C GLY A 72 -4.47 -25.08 18.45
N ALA A 73 -5.07 -24.18 17.73
CA ALA A 73 -4.59 -22.83 17.54
C ALA A 73 -5.77 -21.83 17.61
N THR A 74 -5.47 -20.64 18.11
CA THR A 74 -6.43 -19.54 18.17
C THR A 74 -5.86 -18.32 17.45
N ALA A 75 -6.76 -17.48 16.94
CA ALA A 75 -6.35 -16.17 16.43
C ALA A 75 -5.67 -15.38 17.56
N HIS A 76 -4.63 -14.64 17.25
CA HIS A 76 -3.92 -13.81 18.23
C HIS A 76 -4.80 -12.60 18.58
N ILE A 77 -5.71 -12.75 19.55
CA ILE A 77 -6.62 -11.70 19.98
C ILE A 77 -5.92 -10.75 20.96
N THR A 78 -5.00 -9.95 20.51
CA THR A 78 -4.58 -8.79 21.29
C THR A 78 -3.91 -7.74 20.39
N LYS A 79 -4.64 -6.96 19.84
CA LYS A 79 -4.72 -5.84 18.92
C LYS A 79 -5.65 -6.28 17.83
N ALA A 80 -6.58 -5.43 17.38
CA ALA A 80 -7.31 -5.68 16.13
C ALA A 80 -6.26 -6.15 15.12
N ILE A 81 -6.26 -7.44 14.77
CA ILE A 81 -5.11 -8.11 14.16
C ILE A 81 -4.90 -7.45 12.82
N GLU A 82 -3.92 -6.60 12.76
CA GLU A 82 -3.34 -6.21 11.50
C GLU A 82 -2.65 -7.48 10.97
N LEU A 83 -3.37 -8.20 10.11
CA LEU A 83 -2.81 -9.37 9.43
C LEU A 83 -1.51 -8.90 8.77
N THR A 84 -0.43 -9.65 8.93
CA THR A 84 0.83 -9.31 8.27
C THR A 84 0.61 -9.13 6.77
N PHE A 85 1.46 -8.37 6.11
CA PHE A 85 1.39 -8.11 4.67
C PHE A 85 1.14 -9.40 3.86
N ASN A 86 1.85 -10.47 4.20
CA ASN A 86 1.73 -11.76 3.50
C ASN A 86 0.34 -12.43 3.68
N ALA A 87 -0.25 -12.34 4.87
CA ALA A 87 -1.59 -12.88 5.09
C ALA A 87 -2.64 -12.08 4.31
N ARG A 88 -2.57 -10.75 4.38
CA ARG A 88 -3.45 -9.87 3.59
C ARG A 88 -3.28 -10.06 2.09
N ALA A 89 -2.07 -10.38 1.60
CA ALA A 89 -1.85 -10.67 0.18
C ALA A 89 -2.62 -11.90 -0.30
N LEU A 90 -2.86 -12.87 0.56
CA LEU A 90 -3.61 -14.08 0.25
C LEU A 90 -5.13 -13.87 0.32
N GLU A 91 -5.60 -12.97 1.19
CA GLU A 91 -7.01 -12.63 1.29
C GLU A 91 -7.48 -11.88 0.04
N HIS A 92 -8.60 -12.30 -0.53
CA HIS A 92 -9.18 -11.67 -1.72
C HIS A 92 -8.18 -11.48 -2.88
N ALA A 93 -7.17 -12.37 -3.00
CA ALA A 93 -6.06 -12.20 -3.96
C ALA A 93 -6.54 -12.04 -5.42
N ALA A 94 -7.58 -12.80 -5.81
CA ALA A 94 -8.16 -12.69 -7.15
C ALA A 94 -8.81 -11.33 -7.39
N GLU A 95 -9.53 -10.80 -6.40
CA GLU A 95 -10.18 -9.48 -6.46
C GLU A 95 -9.13 -8.37 -6.52
N LYS A 96 -8.13 -8.39 -5.64
CA LYS A 96 -7.01 -7.43 -5.62
C LYS A 96 -6.26 -7.41 -6.94
N ARG A 97 -6.07 -8.58 -7.55
CA ARG A 97 -5.46 -8.68 -8.87
C ARG A 97 -6.29 -7.98 -9.95
N LEU A 98 -7.62 -8.19 -9.95
CA LEU A 98 -8.53 -7.52 -10.89
C LEU A 98 -8.55 -6.01 -10.66
N ILE A 99 -8.59 -5.57 -9.40
CA ILE A 99 -8.53 -4.15 -9.02
C ILE A 99 -7.23 -3.54 -9.52
N GLY A 100 -6.08 -4.17 -9.25
CA GLY A 100 -4.77 -3.70 -9.69
C GLY A 100 -4.67 -3.56 -11.20
N MET A 101 -5.12 -4.56 -11.95
CA MET A 101 -5.16 -4.55 -13.42
C MET A 101 -6.07 -3.42 -13.94
N ARG A 102 -7.28 -3.30 -13.38
CA ARG A 102 -8.22 -2.26 -13.79
C ARG A 102 -7.71 -0.86 -13.48
N ALA A 103 -7.12 -0.65 -12.30
CA ALA A 103 -6.54 0.63 -11.91
C ALA A 103 -5.38 1.04 -12.83
N ALA A 104 -4.54 0.10 -13.25
CA ALA A 104 -3.45 0.37 -14.19
C ALA A 104 -3.95 0.81 -15.57
N GLU A 105 -5.09 0.27 -16.04
CA GLU A 105 -5.76 0.71 -17.28
C GLU A 105 -6.31 2.14 -17.14
N GLU A 106 -6.94 2.47 -15.99
CA GLU A 106 -7.54 3.80 -15.73
C GLU A 106 -6.49 4.89 -15.52
N LEU A 107 -5.28 4.50 -15.09
CA LEU A 107 -4.18 5.41 -14.78
C LEU A 107 -3.07 5.44 -15.84
N ALA A 108 -3.38 5.08 -17.07
CA ALA A 108 -2.46 5.25 -18.19
C ALA A 108 -2.31 6.76 -18.49
N GLY A 109 -1.09 7.30 -18.28
CA GLY A 109 -0.76 8.69 -18.67
C GLY A 109 -0.11 9.59 -17.62
N PRO A 110 -0.36 9.47 -16.29
CA PRO A 110 0.37 10.24 -15.29
C PRO A 110 1.88 10.01 -15.37
N SER A 111 2.65 11.07 -15.11
CA SER A 111 4.11 11.01 -15.12
C SER A 111 4.69 10.74 -13.73
N VAL A 112 4.01 11.21 -12.67
CA VAL A 112 4.44 11.03 -11.28
C VAL A 112 3.30 10.44 -10.46
N LEU A 113 3.56 9.26 -9.87
CA LEU A 113 2.62 8.57 -8.99
C LEU A 113 3.19 8.51 -7.58
N PHE A 114 2.37 8.82 -6.59
CA PHE A 114 2.57 8.29 -5.25
C PHE A 114 1.81 6.98 -5.13
N VAL A 115 2.50 5.90 -4.78
CA VAL A 115 1.89 4.58 -4.58
C VAL A 115 2.03 4.23 -3.10
N GLY A 116 0.89 4.17 -2.41
CA GLY A 116 0.80 3.85 -1.00
C GLY A 116 1.11 2.39 -0.68
N VAL A 117 1.09 2.09 0.61
CA VAL A 117 1.32 0.75 1.12
C VAL A 117 0.08 -0.13 0.96
N GLY A 118 0.27 -1.43 0.89
CA GLY A 118 -0.81 -2.42 0.88
C GLY A 118 -0.72 -3.43 -0.24
N THR A 119 -1.40 -4.56 -0.03
CA THR A 119 -1.37 -5.68 -0.98
C THR A 119 -2.14 -5.40 -2.28
N THR A 120 -3.12 -4.49 -2.24
CA THR A 120 -3.87 -4.09 -3.45
C THR A 120 -3.06 -3.12 -4.31
N THR A 121 -2.31 -2.21 -3.68
CA THR A 121 -1.39 -1.30 -4.38
C THR A 121 -0.17 -2.03 -4.95
N GLU A 122 0.28 -3.11 -4.29
CA GLU A 122 1.28 -4.02 -4.87
C GLU A 122 0.74 -4.68 -6.14
N GLN A 123 -0.50 -5.19 -6.13
CA GLN A 123 -1.13 -5.75 -7.33
C GLN A 123 -1.26 -4.71 -8.46
N PHE A 124 -1.61 -3.46 -8.15
CA PHE A 124 -1.59 -2.37 -9.12
C PHE A 124 -0.19 -2.21 -9.73
N SER A 125 0.84 -2.21 -8.89
CA SER A 125 2.24 -2.04 -9.32
C SER A 125 2.73 -3.17 -10.24
N LEU A 126 2.19 -4.39 -10.09
CA LEU A 126 2.46 -5.50 -11.01
C LEU A 126 2.00 -5.21 -12.44
N PHE A 127 0.87 -4.52 -12.60
CA PHE A 127 0.25 -4.20 -13.89
C PHE A 127 0.61 -2.80 -14.39
N LEU A 128 1.32 -2.00 -13.61
CA LEU A 128 1.77 -0.69 -14.05
C LEU A 128 2.71 -0.83 -15.25
N HIS A 129 2.33 -0.22 -16.36
CA HIS A 129 3.12 -0.24 -17.58
C HIS A 129 4.22 0.83 -17.49
N PRO A 130 5.49 0.46 -17.67
CA PRO A 130 6.56 1.45 -17.78
C PRO A 130 6.30 2.40 -18.95
N ALA A 131 6.38 3.70 -18.66
CA ALA A 131 6.28 4.74 -19.67
C ALA A 131 7.52 5.67 -19.57
N PRO A 132 8.00 6.27 -20.66
CA PRO A 132 9.09 7.22 -20.60
C PRO A 132 8.77 8.35 -19.62
N GLY A 133 9.67 8.58 -18.65
CA GLY A 133 9.52 9.62 -17.64
C GLY A 133 8.61 9.27 -16.45
N LEU A 134 8.04 8.05 -16.39
CA LEU A 134 7.26 7.62 -15.24
C LEU A 134 8.13 7.55 -13.98
N GLN A 135 7.71 8.27 -12.96
CA GLN A 135 8.30 8.27 -11.63
C GLN A 135 7.30 7.77 -10.60
N VAL A 136 7.74 6.89 -9.72
CA VAL A 136 6.92 6.36 -8.61
C VAL A 136 7.60 6.69 -7.29
N ILE A 137 6.84 7.33 -6.40
CA ILE A 137 7.24 7.64 -5.02
C ILE A 137 6.47 6.67 -4.13
N THR A 138 7.15 5.94 -3.25
CA THR A 138 6.48 4.95 -2.41
C THR A 138 7.18 4.72 -1.07
N GLY A 139 6.38 4.53 -0.02
CA GLY A 139 6.84 4.01 1.27
C GLY A 139 6.81 2.48 1.36
N SER A 140 6.21 1.81 0.38
CA SER A 140 6.12 0.34 0.35
C SER A 140 7.42 -0.28 -0.13
N LEU A 141 8.08 -1.07 0.71
CA LEU A 141 9.30 -1.80 0.34
C LEU A 141 9.02 -2.85 -0.74
N PRO A 142 7.90 -3.62 -0.71
CA PRO A 142 7.55 -4.53 -1.81
C PRO A 142 7.36 -3.80 -3.15
N VAL A 143 6.64 -2.67 -3.17
CA VAL A 143 6.44 -1.88 -4.40
C VAL A 143 7.77 -1.30 -4.91
N ALA A 144 8.61 -0.77 -4.01
CA ALA A 144 9.91 -0.23 -4.38
C ALA A 144 10.82 -1.30 -5.00
N SER A 145 10.87 -2.49 -4.39
CA SER A 145 11.64 -3.63 -4.91
C SER A 145 11.12 -4.11 -6.27
N LEU A 146 9.79 -4.24 -6.40
CA LEU A 146 9.14 -4.68 -7.63
C LEU A 146 9.42 -3.75 -8.81
N LEU A 147 9.21 -2.44 -8.60
CA LEU A 147 9.35 -1.44 -9.67
C LEU A 147 10.81 -1.07 -9.94
N GLY A 148 11.69 -1.15 -8.93
CA GLY A 148 13.12 -0.89 -9.08
C GLY A 148 13.83 -1.86 -10.03
N SER A 149 13.22 -3.03 -10.31
CA SER A 149 13.71 -3.98 -11.32
C SER A 149 13.20 -3.69 -12.75
N ARG A 150 12.40 -2.63 -12.94
CA ARG A 150 11.77 -2.23 -14.20
C ARG A 150 12.28 -0.87 -14.66
N PRO A 151 12.09 -0.48 -15.92
CA PRO A 151 12.49 0.84 -16.43
C PRO A 151 11.53 1.94 -15.92
N VAL A 152 11.44 2.10 -14.59
CA VAL A 152 10.64 3.10 -13.86
C VAL A 152 11.57 3.78 -12.86
N GLN A 153 11.52 5.10 -12.79
CA GLN A 153 12.25 5.82 -11.75
C GLN A 153 11.51 5.67 -10.42
N VAL A 154 12.13 5.02 -9.44
CA VAL A 154 11.52 4.80 -8.11
C VAL A 154 12.22 5.66 -7.07
N ILE A 155 11.43 6.40 -6.30
CA ILE A 155 11.85 7.10 -5.09
C ILE A 155 11.24 6.36 -3.91
N ALA A 156 12.08 5.62 -3.20
CA ALA A 156 11.68 4.99 -1.95
C ALA A 156 11.76 6.00 -0.80
N LEU A 157 10.70 6.12 -0.02
CA LEU A 157 10.69 6.92 1.19
C LEU A 157 11.62 6.29 2.23
N GLY A 158 12.33 7.12 2.98
CA GLY A 158 13.06 6.69 4.18
C GLY A 158 12.16 6.69 5.39
N GLY A 159 12.72 6.36 6.56
CA GLY A 159 12.04 6.42 7.85
C GLY A 159 12.08 5.12 8.63
N ALA A 160 11.24 5.01 9.66
CA ALA A 160 11.05 3.79 10.41
C ALA A 160 10.34 2.75 9.53
N VAL A 161 10.77 1.49 9.64
CA VAL A 161 10.14 0.39 8.91
C VAL A 161 9.15 -0.32 9.83
N ARG A 162 7.89 -0.40 9.39
CA ARG A 162 6.86 -1.23 10.01
C ARG A 162 6.89 -2.62 9.40
N GLU A 163 7.02 -3.63 10.27
CA GLU A 163 7.12 -5.03 9.84
C GLU A 163 5.79 -5.56 9.28
N GLU A 164 4.65 -5.15 9.87
CA GLU A 164 3.32 -5.62 9.50
C GLU A 164 2.95 -5.29 8.06
N GLU A 165 3.46 -4.17 7.53
CA GLU A 165 3.15 -3.68 6.19
C GLU A 165 4.36 -3.61 5.26
N LEU A 166 5.56 -3.87 5.80
CA LEU A 166 6.84 -3.67 5.08
C LEU A 166 6.91 -2.25 4.48
N SER A 167 6.64 -1.25 5.33
CA SER A 167 6.49 0.15 4.90
C SER A 167 7.36 1.11 5.69
N CYS A 168 7.79 2.19 5.03
CA CYS A 168 8.49 3.30 5.66
C CYS A 168 7.48 4.34 6.16
N VAL A 169 7.57 4.71 7.44
CA VAL A 169 6.68 5.67 8.09
C VAL A 169 7.46 6.71 8.90
N GLY A 170 6.72 7.64 9.49
CA GLY A 170 7.23 8.66 10.41
C GLY A 170 7.75 9.93 9.73
N PRO A 171 8.38 10.85 10.49
CA PRO A 171 8.73 12.20 10.03
C PRO A 171 9.65 12.26 8.82
N ILE A 172 10.55 11.28 8.66
CA ILE A 172 11.44 11.22 7.49
C ILE A 172 10.63 10.91 6.23
N ALA A 173 9.67 9.98 6.31
CA ALA A 173 8.81 9.63 5.19
C ALA A 173 7.95 10.83 4.75
N THR A 174 7.26 11.49 5.69
CA THR A 174 6.42 12.66 5.40
C THR A 174 7.23 13.85 4.88
N ALA A 175 8.40 14.14 5.46
CA ALA A 175 9.30 15.19 4.98
C ALA A 175 9.85 14.89 3.57
N THR A 176 10.06 13.62 3.23
CA THR A 176 10.47 13.23 1.88
C THR A 176 9.34 13.49 0.88
N ILE A 177 8.09 13.12 1.21
CA ILE A 177 6.92 13.38 0.36
C ILE A 177 6.76 14.87 0.07
N ALA A 178 6.95 15.74 1.06
CA ALA A 178 6.78 17.19 0.94
C ALA A 178 7.70 17.83 -0.12
N ARG A 179 8.75 17.13 -0.56
CA ARG A 179 9.69 17.60 -1.60
C ARG A 179 9.20 17.34 -3.02
N TYR A 180 8.11 16.61 -3.20
CA TYR A 180 7.60 16.19 -4.50
C TYR A 180 6.16 16.63 -4.71
N ARG A 181 5.74 16.64 -5.97
CA ARG A 181 4.34 16.76 -6.38
C ARG A 181 4.01 15.59 -7.27
N ALA A 182 2.94 14.86 -6.95
CA ALA A 182 2.47 13.76 -7.76
C ALA A 182 1.20 14.15 -8.54
N ASP A 183 1.05 13.56 -9.72
CA ASP A 183 -0.19 13.69 -10.50
C ASP A 183 -1.33 12.95 -9.80
N VAL A 184 -0.99 11.78 -9.23
CA VAL A 184 -1.97 10.90 -8.57
C VAL A 184 -1.37 10.25 -7.32
N ALA A 185 -2.09 10.30 -6.20
CA ALA A 185 -1.91 9.38 -5.09
C ALA A 185 -2.79 8.14 -5.33
N VAL A 186 -2.17 6.97 -5.35
CA VAL A 186 -2.83 5.67 -5.45
C VAL A 186 -2.69 4.96 -4.12
N LEU A 187 -3.75 4.89 -3.33
CA LEU A 187 -3.73 4.39 -1.96
C LEU A 187 -4.57 3.11 -1.80
N GLY A 188 -4.12 2.22 -0.92
CA GLY A 188 -4.98 1.24 -0.28
C GLY A 188 -5.82 1.86 0.82
N ALA A 189 -6.62 1.06 1.51
CA ALA A 189 -7.35 1.47 2.69
C ALA A 189 -7.66 0.27 3.60
N ALA A 190 -7.69 0.51 4.91
CA ALA A 190 -8.25 -0.44 5.87
C ALA A 190 -9.79 -0.42 5.82
N GLY A 191 -10.38 0.76 5.57
CA GLY A 191 -11.80 0.93 5.35
C GLY A 191 -12.12 2.14 4.48
N VAL A 192 -13.26 2.08 3.76
CA VAL A 192 -13.79 3.17 2.94
C VAL A 192 -15.28 3.28 3.14
N SER A 193 -15.74 4.41 3.66
CA SER A 193 -17.15 4.69 3.83
C SER A 193 -17.52 6.11 3.38
N ALA A 194 -18.80 6.34 3.12
CA ALA A 194 -19.30 7.68 2.84
C ALA A 194 -19.25 8.60 4.08
N GLN A 195 -19.31 8.01 5.27
CA GLN A 195 -19.31 8.71 6.53
C GLN A 195 -17.92 9.18 6.95
N CYS A 196 -16.94 8.27 6.95
CA CYS A 196 -15.58 8.52 7.44
C CYS A 196 -14.56 8.72 6.32
N GLY A 197 -14.93 8.42 5.06
CA GLY A 197 -14.01 8.47 3.94
C GLY A 197 -13.03 7.30 3.95
N ILE A 198 -11.73 7.60 3.83
CA ILE A 198 -10.66 6.62 3.92
C ILE A 198 -10.18 6.52 5.36
N THR A 199 -10.03 5.30 5.84
CA THR A 199 -9.53 5.04 7.19
C THR A 199 -8.44 3.97 7.19
N GLU A 200 -7.54 4.05 8.20
CA GLU A 200 -6.42 3.13 8.41
C GLU A 200 -6.41 2.60 9.85
N PHE A 201 -5.71 1.47 10.07
CA PHE A 201 -5.52 0.89 11.40
C PHE A 201 -4.39 1.57 12.17
N ASP A 202 -3.51 2.30 11.50
CA ASP A 202 -2.29 2.84 12.09
C ASP A 202 -2.14 4.33 11.77
N ASP A 203 -1.84 5.13 12.81
CA ASP A 203 -1.73 6.58 12.67
C ASP A 203 -0.52 7.01 11.86
N ASP A 204 0.62 6.30 11.95
CA ASP A 204 1.82 6.64 11.19
C ASP A 204 1.61 6.39 9.69
N VAL A 205 0.89 5.31 9.34
CA VAL A 205 0.46 5.05 7.96
C VAL A 205 -0.53 6.11 7.49
N ALA A 206 -1.49 6.46 8.33
CA ALA A 206 -2.46 7.51 8.04
C ALA A 206 -1.77 8.87 7.79
N GLU A 207 -0.73 9.22 8.57
CA GLU A 207 0.06 10.45 8.37
C GLU A 207 0.80 10.46 7.04
N VAL A 208 1.43 9.35 6.64
CA VAL A 208 2.09 9.21 5.34
C VAL A 208 1.06 9.37 4.21
N ASN A 209 -0.12 8.74 4.35
CA ASN A 209 -1.20 8.85 3.37
C ASN A 209 -1.76 10.28 3.28
N ARG A 210 -1.96 11.00 4.41
CA ARG A 210 -2.36 12.42 4.43
C ARG A 210 -1.34 13.30 3.72
N ALA A 211 -0.05 13.10 3.99
CA ALA A 211 1.02 13.82 3.31
C ALA A 211 1.01 13.55 1.80
N ALA A 212 0.82 12.30 1.38
CA ALA A 212 0.74 11.94 -0.04
C ALA A 212 -0.46 12.61 -0.73
N ILE A 213 -1.64 12.63 -0.09
CA ILE A 213 -2.84 13.27 -0.62
C ILE A 213 -2.62 14.78 -0.79
N SER A 214 -2.07 15.46 0.23
CA SER A 214 -1.84 16.90 0.17
C SER A 214 -0.83 17.33 -0.88
N HIS A 215 0.03 16.41 -1.33
CA HIS A 215 1.05 16.65 -2.35
C HIS A 215 0.71 16.00 -3.71
N SER A 216 -0.55 15.60 -3.91
CA SER A 216 -1.03 15.01 -5.17
C SER A 216 -2.21 15.80 -5.73
N SER A 217 -2.34 15.80 -7.06
CA SER A 217 -3.45 16.48 -7.74
C SER A 217 -4.75 15.68 -7.71
N ARG A 218 -4.68 14.36 -7.61
CA ARG A 218 -5.81 13.42 -7.60
C ARG A 218 -5.57 12.31 -6.60
N LEU A 219 -6.67 11.81 -6.02
CA LEU A 219 -6.66 10.66 -5.12
C LEU A 219 -7.44 9.50 -5.74
N VAL A 220 -6.78 8.37 -5.89
CA VAL A 220 -7.36 7.11 -6.32
C VAL A 220 -7.21 6.08 -5.21
N VAL A 221 -8.31 5.44 -4.86
CA VAL A 221 -8.35 4.43 -3.80
C VAL A 221 -8.60 3.05 -4.40
N LEU A 222 -7.82 2.07 -3.97
CA LEU A 222 -7.90 0.67 -4.38
C LEU A 222 -8.32 -0.17 -3.17
N ALA A 223 -9.56 -0.66 -3.18
CA ALA A 223 -10.10 -1.42 -2.05
C ALA A 223 -11.00 -2.55 -2.54
N ASP A 224 -10.80 -3.77 -2.06
CA ASP A 224 -11.72 -4.87 -2.33
C ASP A 224 -13.06 -4.67 -1.59
N ALA A 225 -14.08 -5.44 -1.98
CA ALA A 225 -15.44 -5.29 -1.46
C ALA A 225 -15.54 -5.39 0.07
N SER A 226 -14.63 -6.13 0.72
CA SER A 226 -14.63 -6.29 2.18
C SER A 226 -14.29 -5.02 2.94
N LYS A 227 -13.71 -4.03 2.27
CA LYS A 227 -13.31 -2.74 2.86
C LYS A 227 -14.37 -1.65 2.69
N ILE A 228 -15.40 -1.91 1.89
CA ILE A 228 -16.43 -0.92 1.57
C ILE A 228 -17.54 -0.92 2.63
N GLY A 229 -17.79 0.25 3.23
CA GLY A 229 -18.69 0.41 4.36
C GLY A 229 -18.07 0.04 5.71
N VAL A 230 -16.74 -0.07 5.77
CA VAL A 230 -15.97 -0.34 6.99
C VAL A 230 -15.21 0.90 7.40
N ASP A 231 -15.15 1.17 8.69
CA ASP A 231 -14.38 2.26 9.29
C ASP A 231 -13.32 1.69 10.23
N ALA A 232 -12.07 2.09 10.03
CA ALA A 232 -10.97 1.92 10.98
C ALA A 232 -10.80 3.20 11.81
N HIS A 233 -9.90 3.18 12.81
CA HIS A 233 -9.86 4.26 13.79
C HIS A 233 -9.13 5.53 13.34
N ALA A 234 -8.17 5.43 12.42
CA ALA A 234 -7.38 6.56 11.92
C ALA A 234 -7.98 7.11 10.61
N VAL A 235 -8.59 8.29 10.66
CA VAL A 235 -9.15 8.95 9.47
C VAL A 235 -8.04 9.55 8.63
N VAL A 236 -8.02 9.22 7.34
CA VAL A 236 -7.03 9.71 6.36
C VAL A 236 -7.55 10.90 5.57
N ALA A 237 -8.74 10.76 4.96
CA ALA A 237 -9.35 11.81 4.15
C ALA A 237 -10.87 11.59 4.04
N PRO A 238 -11.68 12.66 3.93
CA PRO A 238 -13.12 12.53 3.72
C PRO A 238 -13.44 11.91 2.35
N ALA A 239 -14.62 11.30 2.22
CA ALA A 239 -15.06 10.65 1.00
C ALA A 239 -14.97 11.57 -0.24
N GLY A 240 -15.35 12.84 -0.10
CA GLY A 240 -15.30 13.82 -1.19
C GLY A 240 -13.90 14.15 -1.72
N ALA A 241 -12.83 13.75 -1.01
CA ALA A 241 -11.46 13.87 -1.50
C ALA A 241 -11.11 12.78 -2.53
N ILE A 242 -11.87 11.69 -2.57
CA ILE A 242 -11.61 10.53 -3.46
C ILE A 242 -12.09 10.87 -4.87
N SER A 243 -11.15 11.06 -5.79
CA SER A 243 -11.51 11.25 -7.21
C SER A 243 -12.03 9.97 -7.85
N MET A 244 -11.47 8.82 -7.48
CA MET A 244 -11.87 7.52 -8.01
C MET A 244 -11.62 6.41 -6.98
N LEU A 245 -12.61 5.55 -6.83
CA LEU A 245 -12.49 4.28 -6.10
C LEU A 245 -12.56 3.13 -7.11
N VAL A 246 -11.54 2.29 -7.12
CA VAL A 246 -11.56 1.02 -7.86
C VAL A 246 -11.80 -0.10 -6.85
N THR A 247 -12.92 -0.82 -7.01
CA THR A 247 -13.33 -1.89 -6.09
C THR A 247 -13.78 -3.13 -6.85
N SER A 248 -13.95 -4.24 -6.14
CA SER A 248 -14.41 -5.51 -6.72
C SER A 248 -15.94 -5.61 -6.78
N ALA A 249 -16.43 -6.56 -7.58
CA ALA A 249 -17.84 -6.94 -7.58
C ALA A 249 -18.19 -7.53 -6.19
N GLY A 250 -19.39 -7.21 -5.68
CA GLY A 250 -19.83 -7.64 -4.34
C GLY A 250 -19.71 -6.56 -3.27
N ALA A 251 -19.14 -5.40 -3.58
CA ALA A 251 -19.20 -4.25 -2.69
C ALA A 251 -20.68 -3.84 -2.42
N PRO A 252 -21.03 -3.46 -1.16
CA PRO A 252 -22.39 -3.11 -0.79
C PRO A 252 -22.94 -1.95 -1.64
N GLN A 253 -23.99 -2.21 -2.44
CA GLN A 253 -24.50 -1.23 -3.41
C GLN A 253 -24.95 0.06 -2.74
N ALA A 254 -25.62 -0.04 -1.59
CA ALA A 254 -26.08 1.13 -0.83
C ALA A 254 -24.91 2.04 -0.40
N GLU A 255 -23.74 1.47 -0.09
CA GLU A 255 -22.55 2.23 0.26
C GLU A 255 -21.92 2.88 -0.99
N LEU A 256 -21.87 2.14 -2.10
CA LEU A 256 -21.40 2.69 -3.36
C LEU A 256 -22.26 3.88 -3.83
N ASP A 257 -23.56 3.83 -3.60
CA ASP A 257 -24.48 4.92 -3.96
C ASP A 257 -24.26 6.15 -3.07
N ARG A 258 -24.00 5.96 -1.77
CA ARG A 258 -23.62 7.05 -0.87
C ARG A 258 -22.28 7.68 -1.24
N LEU A 259 -21.29 6.87 -1.60
CA LEU A 259 -19.99 7.35 -2.08
C LEU A 259 -20.13 8.15 -3.40
N ARG A 260 -20.95 7.69 -4.34
CA ARG A 260 -21.27 8.44 -5.57
C ARG A 260 -21.94 9.79 -5.27
N ALA A 261 -22.86 9.82 -4.31
CA ALA A 261 -23.50 11.06 -3.87
C ALA A 261 -22.49 12.04 -3.22
N ALA A 262 -21.41 11.52 -2.62
CA ALA A 262 -20.30 12.32 -2.12
C ALA A 262 -19.31 12.77 -3.22
N GLY A 263 -19.55 12.43 -4.51
CA GLY A 263 -18.73 12.84 -5.65
C GLY A 263 -17.66 11.82 -6.07
N VAL A 264 -17.62 10.64 -5.46
CA VAL A 264 -16.63 9.61 -5.78
C VAL A 264 -16.94 8.93 -7.11
N GLY A 265 -16.00 8.94 -8.05
CA GLY A 265 -16.07 8.10 -9.25
C GLY A 265 -15.86 6.63 -8.89
N ILE A 266 -16.81 5.75 -9.23
CA ILE A 266 -16.72 4.31 -8.90
C ILE A 266 -16.40 3.49 -10.14
N VAL A 267 -15.36 2.67 -10.05
CA VAL A 267 -14.97 1.69 -11.06
C VAL A 267 -15.04 0.30 -10.43
N ILE A 268 -15.85 -0.59 -11.01
CA ILE A 268 -15.95 -1.98 -10.58
C ILE A 268 -15.00 -2.82 -11.43
N ALA A 269 -14.04 -3.47 -10.78
CA ALA A 269 -13.13 -4.41 -11.40
C ALA A 269 -13.84 -5.76 -11.59
N THR A 270 -14.03 -6.17 -12.84
CA THR A 270 -14.65 -7.45 -13.22
C THR A 270 -13.73 -8.24 -14.13
N ALA A 271 -13.80 -9.56 -14.06
CA ALA A 271 -13.16 -10.44 -15.03
C ALA A 271 -13.91 -10.34 -16.37
N GLY A 272 -13.60 -9.35 -17.19
CA GLY A 272 -14.29 -9.17 -18.47
C GLY A 272 -13.48 -8.37 -19.47
N ARG A 273 -13.48 -8.86 -20.70
CA ARG A 273 -12.93 -8.35 -21.96
C ARG A 273 -12.10 -7.08 -21.84
N GLN A 274 -10.81 -7.19 -22.11
CA GLN A 274 -9.91 -6.06 -22.40
C GLN A 274 -10.61 -5.07 -23.35
N ARG A 275 -11.05 -3.95 -22.79
CA ARG A 275 -11.40 -2.79 -23.61
C ARG A 275 -10.08 -2.06 -23.86
N HIS A 276 -9.72 -1.92 -25.12
CA HIS A 276 -8.64 -1.02 -25.53
C HIS A 276 -8.80 0.34 -24.84
N PRO A 277 -7.72 0.95 -24.35
CA PRO A 277 -7.81 2.24 -23.69
C PRO A 277 -8.48 3.27 -24.61
N ARG A 278 -9.56 3.87 -24.13
CA ARG A 278 -10.09 5.07 -24.76
C ARG A 278 -9.00 6.13 -24.66
N ARG A 279 -8.51 6.59 -25.79
CA ARG A 279 -7.65 7.75 -25.89
C ARG A 279 -8.26 8.87 -25.04
N ALA A 280 -7.56 9.26 -23.97
CA ALA A 280 -7.98 10.34 -23.10
C ALA A 280 -8.21 11.59 -23.96
N ALA A 281 -9.35 12.24 -23.80
CA ALA A 281 -9.57 13.56 -24.35
C ALA A 281 -8.49 14.49 -23.77
N PRO A 282 -7.95 15.43 -24.56
CA PRO A 282 -6.95 16.36 -24.08
C PRO A 282 -7.54 17.13 -22.89
N ALA A 283 -6.82 17.10 -21.76
CA ALA A 283 -7.19 17.86 -20.58
C ALA A 283 -7.27 19.35 -20.94
N THR A 284 -8.40 19.97 -20.67
CA THR A 284 -8.53 21.44 -20.72
C THR A 284 -7.49 22.02 -19.78
N PRO A 285 -6.63 22.95 -20.22
CA PRO A 285 -5.64 23.53 -19.35
C PRO A 285 -6.31 24.25 -18.19
N ALA A 286 -5.99 23.84 -16.96
CA ALA A 286 -6.39 24.54 -15.77
C ALA A 286 -5.85 25.97 -15.81
N ALA A 287 -6.70 26.94 -15.46
CA ALA A 287 -6.32 28.33 -15.34
C ALA A 287 -5.11 28.47 -14.40
N PRO A 288 -4.13 29.35 -14.70
CA PRO A 288 -2.95 29.51 -13.88
C PRO A 288 -3.36 30.01 -12.48
N ALA A 289 -3.00 29.25 -11.46
CA ALA A 289 -3.09 29.68 -10.09
C ALA A 289 -2.26 30.96 -9.93
N ALA A 290 -2.88 31.99 -9.35
CA ALA A 290 -2.25 33.28 -9.10
C ALA A 290 -0.92 33.08 -8.37
N SER A 291 0.16 33.53 -9.02
CA SER A 291 1.49 33.59 -8.47
C SER A 291 1.49 34.46 -7.21
N ALA A 292 1.64 33.84 -6.05
CA ALA A 292 2.04 34.54 -4.86
C ALA A 292 3.46 35.08 -5.09
N GLN A 293 3.54 36.36 -5.36
CA GLN A 293 4.81 37.09 -5.45
C GLN A 293 5.42 37.11 -4.04
N TRP A 294 6.52 36.40 -3.87
CA TRP A 294 7.44 36.63 -2.79
C TRP A 294 8.13 37.98 -3.05
N GLN A 295 7.65 39.04 -2.38
CA GLN A 295 8.40 40.27 -2.28
C GLN A 295 9.53 40.04 -1.27
N ALA A 296 10.76 39.96 -1.77
CA ALA A 296 11.95 40.13 -0.96
C ALA A 296 12.01 41.59 -0.58
N GLU A 297 11.67 41.93 0.66
CA GLU A 297 12.01 43.24 1.23
C GLU A 297 13.53 43.28 1.42
N GLY A 298 14.21 43.96 0.49
CA GLY A 298 15.58 44.37 0.61
C GLY A 298 15.65 45.56 1.56
N SER A 299 16.26 45.39 2.70
CA SER A 299 16.71 46.50 3.53
C SER A 299 18.10 46.97 3.03
N ASP A 300 18.10 47.99 2.18
CA ASP A 300 19.25 48.87 1.99
C ASP A 300 19.49 49.65 3.26
N GLY A 301 20.66 49.48 3.85
CA GLY A 301 21.15 50.27 4.97
C GLY A 301 22.67 50.39 4.85
N ALA A 302 23.10 51.16 3.89
CA ALA A 302 24.50 51.59 3.79
C ALA A 302 24.85 52.53 4.95
N SER A 303 25.88 52.19 5.73
CA SER A 303 26.64 53.16 6.50
C SER A 303 28.11 52.78 6.51
N ARG A 304 28.89 53.65 5.92
CA ARG A 304 30.35 53.66 5.80
C ARG A 304 31.02 53.83 7.17
N PRO A 305 32.26 53.32 7.38
CA PRO A 305 32.99 53.50 8.63
C PRO A 305 33.84 54.79 8.63
N PRO A 306 34.24 55.31 9.78
CA PRO A 306 35.43 56.16 9.87
C PRO A 306 36.59 55.46 10.61
N GLY A 307 37.75 55.60 10.00
CA GLY A 307 39.04 55.90 10.49
C GLY A 307 39.61 55.11 11.69
N GLY A 308 40.74 54.44 11.48
CA GLY A 308 41.69 54.12 12.53
C GLY A 308 42.43 55.34 13.04
N PRO A 309 43.26 55.21 14.05
CA PRO A 309 44.64 54.77 13.79
C PRO A 309 45.36 53.99 14.90
N ARG A 310 46.35 53.26 14.47
CA ARG A 310 47.71 53.06 15.02
C ARG A 310 48.02 52.68 16.48
N ARG A 311 48.73 51.57 16.58
CA ARG A 311 50.04 51.33 17.26
C ARG A 311 50.12 51.15 18.77
N SER A 312 50.92 50.12 19.03
CA SER A 312 51.89 49.79 20.09
C SER A 312 51.28 48.91 21.14
N GLY A 313 51.87 47.84 21.48
CA GLY A 313 53.22 47.45 21.66
C GLY A 313 53.27 46.56 22.90
N ARG A 314 54.01 45.48 22.83
CA ARG A 314 54.77 44.83 23.89
C ARG A 314 54.03 44.21 25.07
N GLU A 315 54.25 42.98 25.19
CA GLU A 315 55.24 42.23 26.02
C GLU A 315 54.61 41.52 27.24
N ASN A 316 55.00 40.28 27.28
CA ASN A 316 55.45 39.51 28.45
C ASN A 316 54.48 39.01 29.53
N GLY A 317 54.67 37.77 29.77
CA GLY A 317 54.80 37.20 31.09
C GLY A 317 53.83 36.04 31.32
N GLU A 318 54.26 34.84 31.13
CA GLU A 318 54.77 33.90 32.16
C GLU A 318 53.79 33.51 33.28
N SER A 319 53.65 32.22 33.33
CA SER A 319 53.62 31.39 34.54
C SER A 319 52.29 31.16 35.24
N GLY A 320 51.85 29.92 35.26
CA GLY A 320 51.96 29.10 36.46
C GLY A 320 50.67 28.74 37.14
N GLN A 321 50.52 27.54 37.18
CA GLN A 321 49.86 26.52 38.03
C GLN A 321 48.64 25.88 37.41
#